data_e9ac9ee2b15dd2246fc8704084531f4f
#
_entry.id   e9ac9ee2b15dd2246fc8704084531f4f
#
_cell.length_a   1.000
_cell.length_b   1.000
_cell.length_c   1.000
_cell.angle_alpha   90.00
_cell.angle_beta   90.00
_cell.angle_gamma   90.00
#
_symmetry.space_group_name_H-M   'P 1'
#
loop_
_entity.id
_entity.type
_entity.pdbx_description
1 polymer ?
#
loop_
_entity_poly.entity_id
_entity_poly.type
_entity_poly.pdbx_seq_one_letter_code
_entity_poly.pdbx_strand_id
1 'polypeptide(L)'
;PEQVLCREETDTLLRFLCAVPNDSLCSDAAAVQQSSNIGRITWDDTWEIGIMARANSEELLDEVYTDILCVGQSCGVTMSLLSRDPCFQAGEKSSLLSRVCDIYQRQNGVPLQQETIHAGMECGYFQQKNSGLEIVILGAELRDLHTTKERMELGSEETLHRLLWELLAEIDVCARSQNGQTDF
;
A
#
# COMPACT_ATOMS: atom_id res chain seq x y z
N PRO A 1 -34.26 26.85 9.24
CA PRO A 1 -34.09 26.00 10.40
C PRO A 1 -32.88 25.11 10.18
N GLU A 2 -31.92 25.19 11.09
CA GLU A 2 -30.82 24.25 11.09
C GLU A 2 -31.38 22.88 11.41
N GLN A 3 -31.24 21.92 10.50
CA GLN A 3 -31.59 20.55 10.76
C GLN A 3 -30.57 19.99 11.74
N VAL A 4 -31.03 19.42 12.83
CA VAL A 4 -30.18 18.74 13.81
C VAL A 4 -30.58 17.28 13.87
N LEU A 5 -29.66 16.40 14.17
CA LEU A 5 -29.93 14.99 14.40
C LEU A 5 -30.84 14.79 15.60
N CYS A 6 -31.72 13.84 15.55
CA CYS A 6 -32.42 13.39 16.74
C CYS A 6 -31.44 12.65 17.67
N ARG A 7 -31.86 12.47 18.93
CA ARG A 7 -30.99 11.83 19.94
C ARG A 7 -30.58 10.40 19.55
N GLU A 8 -31.49 9.64 19.00
CA GLU A 8 -31.25 8.26 18.59
C GLU A 8 -30.24 8.15 17.44
N GLU A 9 -30.35 9.02 16.44
CA GLU A 9 -29.41 9.11 15.34
C GLU A 9 -28.03 9.54 15.83
N THR A 10 -27.98 10.53 16.73
CA THR A 10 -26.74 10.99 17.36
C THR A 10 -26.07 9.86 18.14
N ASP A 11 -26.82 9.13 18.97
CA ASP A 11 -26.32 8.03 19.77
C ASP A 11 -25.79 6.88 18.87
N THR A 12 -26.47 6.60 17.75
CA THR A 12 -26.04 5.58 16.78
C THR A 12 -24.75 5.98 16.09
N LEU A 13 -24.67 7.22 15.59
CA LEU A 13 -23.51 7.77 14.93
C LEU A 13 -22.28 7.75 15.88
N LEU A 14 -22.43 8.25 17.09
CA LEU A 14 -21.34 8.31 18.06
C LEU A 14 -20.86 6.90 18.47
N ARG A 15 -21.79 5.95 18.70
CA ARG A 15 -21.42 4.57 19.00
C ARG A 15 -20.62 3.94 17.86
N PHE A 16 -21.06 4.15 16.62
CA PHE A 16 -20.34 3.64 15.46
C PHE A 16 -18.94 4.25 15.35
N LEU A 17 -18.84 5.59 15.39
CA LEU A 17 -17.54 6.28 15.26
C LEU A 17 -16.55 5.92 16.38
N CYS A 18 -17.06 5.67 17.60
CA CYS A 18 -16.20 5.26 18.72
C CYS A 18 -15.78 3.79 18.69
N ALA A 19 -16.54 2.93 18.00
CA ALA A 19 -16.32 1.49 18.00
C ALA A 19 -15.61 0.98 16.76
N VAL A 20 -15.78 1.68 15.61
CA VAL A 20 -15.18 1.24 14.35
C VAL A 20 -13.66 1.32 14.43
N PRO A 21 -12.92 0.31 13.95
CA PRO A 21 -11.47 0.36 13.88
C PRO A 21 -10.98 1.60 13.12
N ASN A 22 -10.12 2.40 13.75
CA ASN A 22 -9.64 3.66 13.17
C ASN A 22 -8.27 4.01 13.74
N ASP A 23 -7.24 3.29 13.35
CA ASP A 23 -5.81 3.50 13.72
C ASP A 23 -4.93 2.46 13.01
N SER A 24 -3.65 2.40 13.39
CA SER A 24 -2.81 1.22 13.19
C SER A 24 -3.33 0.08 14.06
N LEU A 25 -3.82 -0.98 13.42
CA LEU A 25 -4.52 -2.07 14.12
C LEU A 25 -3.58 -3.22 14.46
N CYS A 26 -2.62 -3.49 13.59
CA CYS A 26 -1.60 -4.49 13.76
C CYS A 26 -0.25 -3.94 13.29
N SER A 27 0.77 -4.11 14.10
CA SER A 27 2.15 -3.74 13.75
C SER A 27 3.12 -4.73 14.36
N ASP A 28 4.20 -5.01 13.65
CA ASP A 28 5.36 -5.69 14.20
C ASP A 28 6.51 -4.70 14.47
N ALA A 29 7.69 -5.22 14.84
CA ALA A 29 8.85 -4.38 15.14
C ALA A 29 9.38 -3.60 13.90
N ALA A 30 8.96 -3.96 12.70
CA ALA A 30 9.47 -3.41 11.45
C ALA A 30 8.50 -2.42 10.80
N ALA A 31 7.17 -2.69 10.83
CA ALA A 31 6.20 -1.87 10.12
C ALA A 31 4.76 -2.07 10.62
N VAL A 32 3.89 -1.13 10.25
CA VAL A 32 2.43 -1.31 10.36
C VAL A 32 1.97 -2.33 9.33
N GLN A 33 1.28 -3.36 9.79
CA GLN A 33 0.79 -4.47 8.96
C GLN A 33 -0.66 -4.25 8.52
N GLN A 34 -1.45 -3.53 9.32
CA GLN A 34 -2.87 -3.33 9.11
C GLN A 34 -3.28 -1.98 9.71
N SER A 35 -4.11 -1.25 9.00
CA SER A 35 -4.68 0.01 9.48
C SER A 35 -6.08 0.24 8.92
N SER A 36 -6.84 1.08 9.61
CA SER A 36 -8.12 1.60 9.15
C SER A 36 -8.22 3.09 9.44
N ASN A 37 -8.92 3.82 8.58
CA ASN A 37 -9.10 5.26 8.73
C ASN A 37 -10.50 5.70 8.31
N ILE A 38 -11.14 6.51 9.15
CA ILE A 38 -12.35 7.26 8.79
C ILE A 38 -11.90 8.46 7.94
N GLY A 39 -12.02 8.32 6.62
CA GLY A 39 -11.50 9.32 5.67
C GLY A 39 -12.48 10.45 5.36
N ARG A 40 -13.77 10.18 5.44
CA ARG A 40 -14.81 11.14 5.07
C ARG A 40 -16.11 10.89 5.84
N ILE A 41 -16.75 11.97 6.27
CA ILE A 41 -18.12 11.96 6.80
C ILE A 41 -18.90 13.04 6.05
N THR A 42 -19.99 12.66 5.41
CA THR A 42 -20.87 13.56 4.66
C THR A 42 -22.31 13.38 5.09
N TRP A 43 -23.11 14.41 4.90
CA TRP A 43 -24.54 14.44 5.16
C TRP A 43 -25.28 14.94 3.91
N ASP A 44 -26.19 14.09 3.40
CA ASP A 44 -27.13 14.44 2.35
C ASP A 44 -28.37 13.55 2.54
N ASP A 45 -29.35 14.01 3.31
CA ASP A 45 -30.50 13.25 3.82
C ASP A 45 -30.14 12.02 4.69
N THR A 46 -28.99 11.42 4.50
CA THR A 46 -28.43 10.32 5.30
C THR A 46 -26.95 10.57 5.56
N TRP A 47 -26.42 9.95 6.62
CA TRP A 47 -24.99 9.94 6.89
C TRP A 47 -24.27 8.94 5.99
N GLU A 48 -23.24 9.41 5.32
CA GLU A 48 -22.26 8.55 4.65
C GLU A 48 -20.91 8.67 5.33
N ILE A 49 -20.36 7.54 5.75
CA ILE A 49 -19.04 7.46 6.39
C ILE A 49 -18.15 6.59 5.51
N GLY A 50 -17.17 7.22 4.88
CA GLY A 50 -16.14 6.54 4.09
C GLY A 50 -15.01 6.05 4.99
N ILE A 51 -14.80 4.73 5.02
CA ILE A 51 -13.73 4.08 5.76
C ILE A 51 -12.78 3.45 4.76
N MET A 52 -11.49 3.64 4.94
CA MET A 52 -10.44 3.01 4.17
C MET A 52 -9.63 2.09 5.07
N ALA A 53 -9.61 0.80 4.76
CA ALA A 53 -8.74 -0.17 5.40
C ALA A 53 -7.58 -0.54 4.47
N ARG A 54 -6.44 -0.84 5.05
CA ARG A 54 -5.23 -1.28 4.36
C ARG A 54 -4.56 -2.39 5.15
N ALA A 55 -3.99 -3.35 4.44
CA ALA A 55 -3.20 -4.42 5.04
C ALA A 55 -2.11 -4.86 4.06
N ASN A 56 -1.09 -5.54 4.57
CA ASN A 56 -0.04 -6.14 3.75
C ASN A 56 -0.32 -7.59 3.36
N SER A 57 -1.45 -8.18 3.80
CA SER A 57 -1.94 -9.47 3.34
C SER A 57 -3.45 -9.49 3.19
N GLU A 58 -3.95 -10.42 2.37
CA GLU A 58 -5.39 -10.59 2.15
C GLU A 58 -6.11 -11.03 3.44
N GLU A 59 -5.47 -11.87 4.25
CA GLU A 59 -6.00 -12.35 5.52
C GLU A 59 -6.22 -11.19 6.50
N LEU A 60 -5.23 -10.32 6.67
CA LEU A 60 -5.35 -9.14 7.53
C LEU A 60 -6.38 -8.14 6.98
N LEU A 61 -6.50 -8.03 5.64
CA LEU A 61 -7.53 -7.17 5.05
C LEU A 61 -8.94 -7.72 5.30
N ASP A 62 -9.12 -9.05 5.26
CA ASP A 62 -10.37 -9.72 5.58
C ASP A 62 -10.74 -9.57 7.07
N GLU A 63 -9.75 -9.63 7.96
CA GLU A 63 -9.96 -9.41 9.40
C GLU A 63 -10.52 -8.02 9.67
N VAL A 64 -9.84 -6.95 9.22
CA VAL A 64 -10.32 -5.58 9.46
C VAL A 64 -11.66 -5.31 8.79
N TYR A 65 -11.91 -5.88 7.61
CA TYR A 65 -13.21 -5.78 6.94
C TYR A 65 -14.32 -6.43 7.77
N THR A 66 -14.05 -7.61 8.32
CA THR A 66 -14.98 -8.34 9.19
C THR A 66 -15.28 -7.55 10.46
N ASP A 67 -14.26 -6.97 11.09
CA ASP A 67 -14.43 -6.14 12.29
C ASP A 67 -15.29 -4.91 12.01
N ILE A 68 -15.04 -4.22 10.90
CA ILE A 68 -15.87 -3.07 10.48
C ILE A 68 -17.32 -3.49 10.25
N LEU A 69 -17.56 -4.63 9.60
CA LEU A 69 -18.91 -5.17 9.38
C LEU A 69 -19.62 -5.51 10.70
N CYS A 70 -18.91 -6.16 11.62
CA CYS A 70 -19.46 -6.51 12.94
C CYS A 70 -19.88 -5.27 13.73
N VAL A 71 -19.06 -4.21 13.73
CA VAL A 71 -19.39 -2.94 14.35
C VAL A 71 -20.61 -2.30 13.68
N GLY A 72 -20.64 -2.26 12.34
CA GLY A 72 -21.78 -1.74 11.59
C GLY A 72 -23.09 -2.46 11.95
N GLN A 73 -23.09 -3.78 11.96
CA GLN A 73 -24.23 -4.60 12.34
C GLN A 73 -24.68 -4.33 13.78
N SER A 74 -23.72 -4.26 14.73
CA SER A 74 -24.04 -4.02 16.15
C SER A 74 -24.64 -2.63 16.41
N CYS A 75 -24.29 -1.65 15.58
CA CYS A 75 -24.81 -0.30 15.64
C CYS A 75 -26.09 -0.10 14.79
N GLY A 76 -26.51 -1.09 14.00
CA GLY A 76 -27.64 -0.96 13.07
C GLY A 76 -27.33 -0.08 11.85
N VAL A 77 -26.05 0.04 11.47
CA VAL A 77 -25.59 0.83 10.33
C VAL A 77 -25.51 -0.07 9.09
N THR A 78 -26.04 0.41 7.96
CA THR A 78 -25.92 -0.29 6.68
C THR A 78 -24.51 -0.13 6.13
N MET A 79 -23.85 -1.25 5.78
CA MET A 79 -22.51 -1.28 5.27
C MET A 79 -22.47 -1.73 3.81
N SER A 80 -21.62 -1.12 3.01
CA SER A 80 -21.37 -1.54 1.62
C SER A 80 -19.87 -1.47 1.30
N LEU A 81 -19.37 -2.49 0.62
CA LEU A 81 -18.01 -2.49 0.08
C LEU A 81 -18.01 -1.78 -1.28
N LEU A 82 -17.29 -0.68 -1.40
CA LEU A 82 -17.22 0.11 -2.62
C LEU A 82 -16.14 -0.40 -3.58
N SER A 83 -14.98 -0.77 -3.04
CA SER A 83 -13.86 -1.32 -3.80
C SER A 83 -12.99 -2.19 -2.90
N ARG A 84 -12.24 -3.08 -3.53
CA ARG A 84 -11.21 -3.89 -2.88
C ARG A 84 -10.04 -4.03 -3.85
N ASP A 85 -8.91 -3.50 -3.46
CA ASP A 85 -7.66 -3.65 -4.20
C ASP A 85 -6.87 -4.84 -3.62
N PRO A 86 -6.23 -5.66 -4.47
CA PRO A 86 -5.42 -6.77 -4.01
C PRO A 86 -4.19 -6.28 -3.24
N CYS A 87 -3.85 -6.97 -2.16
CA CYS A 87 -2.64 -6.71 -1.41
C CYS A 87 -1.41 -7.04 -2.25
N PHE A 88 -0.36 -6.23 -2.14
CA PHE A 88 0.94 -6.52 -2.70
C PHE A 88 1.84 -7.14 -1.63
N GLN A 89 2.38 -8.32 -1.92
CA GLN A 89 3.36 -8.98 -1.06
C GLN A 89 4.69 -9.09 -1.79
N ALA A 90 5.72 -8.43 -1.28
CA ALA A 90 7.07 -8.63 -1.77
C ALA A 90 7.53 -10.07 -1.46
N GLY A 91 8.06 -10.76 -2.46
CA GLY A 91 8.60 -12.11 -2.27
C GLY A 91 9.83 -12.10 -1.36
N GLU A 92 9.86 -12.94 -0.33
CA GLU A 92 10.99 -13.04 0.63
C GLU A 92 12.34 -13.36 -0.04
N LYS A 93 12.31 -14.02 -1.20
CA LYS A 93 13.50 -14.46 -1.95
C LYS A 93 13.41 -14.04 -3.41
N SER A 94 13.31 -12.73 -3.66
CA SER A 94 13.34 -12.22 -5.01
C SER A 94 14.77 -12.11 -5.54
N SER A 95 15.03 -12.77 -6.66
CA SER A 95 16.32 -12.65 -7.38
C SER A 95 16.48 -11.24 -7.94
N LEU A 96 15.38 -10.61 -8.33
CA LEU A 96 15.33 -9.24 -8.80
C LEU A 96 15.71 -8.26 -7.68
N LEU A 97 15.16 -8.42 -6.47
CA LEU A 97 15.50 -7.58 -5.33
C LEU A 97 16.99 -7.70 -4.97
N SER A 98 17.54 -8.92 -4.97
CA SER A 98 18.96 -9.14 -4.70
C SER A 98 19.86 -8.37 -5.69
N ARG A 99 19.54 -8.43 -6.98
CA ARG A 99 20.28 -7.68 -8.03
C ARG A 99 20.19 -6.17 -7.81
N VAL A 100 18.99 -5.66 -7.51
CA VAL A 100 18.77 -4.23 -7.22
C VAL A 100 19.65 -3.79 -6.06
N CYS A 101 19.68 -4.55 -4.96
CA CYS A 101 20.51 -4.26 -3.80
C CYS A 101 22.01 -4.26 -4.13
N ASP A 102 22.47 -5.25 -4.89
CA ASP A 102 23.88 -5.37 -5.29
C ASP A 102 24.33 -4.20 -6.18
N ILE A 103 23.51 -3.83 -7.16
CA ILE A 103 23.79 -2.69 -8.04
C ILE A 103 23.84 -1.40 -7.22
N TYR A 104 22.84 -1.17 -6.37
CA TYR A 104 22.79 0.02 -5.54
C TYR A 104 24.03 0.16 -4.65
N GLN A 105 24.43 -0.94 -4.00
CA GLN A 105 25.61 -0.96 -3.14
C GLN A 105 26.90 -0.71 -3.91
N ARG A 106 27.04 -1.26 -5.12
CA ARG A 106 28.19 -0.98 -6.00
C ARG A 106 28.27 0.49 -6.39
N GLN A 107 27.13 1.10 -6.71
CA GLN A 107 27.08 2.49 -7.17
C GLN A 107 27.26 3.52 -6.06
N ASN A 108 26.79 3.22 -4.86
CA ASN A 108 26.70 4.21 -3.77
C ASN A 108 27.57 3.89 -2.56
N GLY A 109 28.15 2.68 -2.48
CA GLY A 109 29.00 2.26 -1.35
C GLY A 109 28.28 1.97 -0.04
N VAL A 110 26.94 2.05 -0.04
CA VAL A 110 26.08 1.79 1.11
C VAL A 110 24.94 0.86 0.71
N PRO A 111 24.39 0.06 1.64
CA PRO A 111 23.27 -0.82 1.34
C PRO A 111 22.00 0.00 1.01
N LEU A 112 21.16 -0.56 0.10
CA LEU A 112 19.84 -0.01 -0.19
C LEU A 112 18.93 -0.18 1.03
N GLN A 113 18.29 0.91 1.44
CA GLN A 113 17.27 0.86 2.47
C GLN A 113 16.01 0.20 1.91
N GLN A 114 15.48 -0.77 2.64
CA GLN A 114 14.26 -1.47 2.30
C GLN A 114 13.21 -1.14 3.35
N GLU A 115 11.99 -0.89 2.90
CA GLU A 115 10.86 -0.59 3.77
C GLU A 115 9.68 -1.49 3.40
N THR A 116 8.95 -1.95 4.40
CA THR A 116 7.68 -2.62 4.22
C THR A 116 6.56 -1.62 4.45
N ILE A 117 5.67 -1.48 3.49
CA ILE A 117 4.52 -0.59 3.60
C ILE A 117 3.23 -1.38 3.37
N HIS A 118 2.17 -1.06 4.11
CA HIS A 118 0.83 -1.62 3.97
C HIS A 118 -0.05 -0.72 3.07
N ALA A 119 0.46 -0.32 1.92
CA ALA A 119 -0.26 0.52 0.97
C ALA A 119 -0.84 -0.33 -0.16
N GLY A 120 -2.03 0.07 -0.65
CA GLY A 120 -2.56 -0.44 -1.91
C GLY A 120 -1.65 0.00 -3.05
N MET A 121 -1.15 -0.98 -3.81
CA MET A 121 -0.26 -0.74 -4.94
C MET A 121 -0.81 -1.44 -6.17
N GLU A 122 -0.68 -0.80 -7.33
CA GLU A 122 -1.06 -1.40 -8.62
C GLU A 122 -0.35 -2.73 -8.89
N CYS A 123 0.80 -2.93 -8.25
CA CYS A 123 1.57 -4.18 -8.31
C CYS A 123 0.79 -5.40 -7.80
N GLY A 124 -0.14 -5.21 -6.87
CA GLY A 124 -1.03 -6.28 -6.40
C GLY A 124 -1.86 -6.88 -7.54
N TYR A 125 -2.35 -6.06 -8.46
CA TYR A 125 -3.10 -6.54 -9.64
C TYR A 125 -2.23 -7.34 -10.61
N PHE A 126 -0.98 -6.95 -10.81
CA PHE A 126 -0.04 -7.73 -11.64
C PHE A 126 0.27 -9.07 -11.00
N GLN A 127 0.52 -9.09 -9.69
CA GLN A 127 0.82 -10.31 -8.94
C GLN A 127 -0.38 -11.26 -8.91
N GLN A 128 -1.60 -10.76 -8.76
CA GLN A 128 -2.82 -11.54 -8.84
C GLN A 128 -3.01 -12.19 -10.22
N LYS A 129 -2.63 -11.52 -11.30
CA LYS A 129 -2.71 -12.04 -12.67
C LYS A 129 -1.61 -13.03 -13.00
N ASN A 130 -0.44 -12.88 -12.41
CA ASN A 130 0.71 -13.75 -12.62
C ASN A 130 1.52 -13.88 -11.31
N SER A 131 1.23 -14.94 -10.56
CA SER A 131 1.88 -15.22 -9.28
C SER A 131 3.37 -15.55 -9.39
N GLY A 132 3.87 -15.83 -10.59
CA GLY A 132 5.31 -16.04 -10.86
C GLY A 132 6.07 -14.76 -11.19
N LEU A 133 5.41 -13.60 -11.19
CA LEU A 133 6.04 -12.33 -11.50
C LEU A 133 6.83 -11.81 -10.29
N GLU A 134 8.13 -11.60 -10.46
CA GLU A 134 8.96 -10.90 -9.48
C GLU A 134 8.76 -9.40 -9.65
N ILE A 135 8.37 -8.71 -8.58
CA ILE A 135 8.11 -7.28 -8.58
C ILE A 135 8.92 -6.62 -7.47
N VAL A 136 9.60 -5.55 -7.80
CA VAL A 136 10.28 -4.65 -6.85
C VAL A 136 9.78 -3.24 -7.09
N ILE A 137 9.36 -2.57 -6.04
CA ILE A 137 8.91 -1.17 -6.09
C ILE A 137 10.10 -0.30 -5.70
N LEU A 138 10.46 0.62 -6.59
CA LEU A 138 11.52 1.58 -6.39
C LEU A 138 10.96 2.99 -6.50
N GLY A 139 11.46 3.90 -5.69
CA GLY A 139 11.05 5.30 -5.73
C GLY A 139 12.19 6.24 -5.37
N ALA A 140 12.09 7.48 -5.86
CA ALA A 140 12.90 8.58 -5.39
C ALA A 140 12.50 8.98 -3.97
N GLU A 141 13.37 9.72 -3.26
CA GLU A 141 13.05 10.21 -1.93
C GLU A 141 11.99 11.31 -2.01
N LEU A 142 10.82 11.01 -1.46
CA LEU A 142 9.68 11.91 -1.39
C LEU A 142 9.45 12.34 0.06
N ARG A 143 9.07 13.60 0.25
CA ARG A 143 8.74 14.16 1.56
C ARG A 143 7.41 14.86 1.54
N ASP A 144 6.72 14.86 2.68
CA ASP A 144 5.41 15.50 2.88
C ASP A 144 4.37 15.04 1.84
N LEU A 145 4.39 13.73 1.50
CA LEU A 145 3.44 13.09 0.57
C LEU A 145 1.99 13.45 0.89
N HIS A 146 1.18 13.64 -0.15
CA HIS A 146 -0.24 13.97 -0.04
C HIS A 146 -0.55 15.32 0.63
N THR A 147 0.42 16.22 0.66
CA THR A 147 0.24 17.59 1.17
C THR A 147 0.60 18.64 0.11
N THR A 148 0.23 19.89 0.36
CA THR A 148 0.64 21.03 -0.49
C THR A 148 2.14 21.35 -0.40
N LYS A 149 2.89 20.66 0.46
CA LYS A 149 4.34 20.79 0.65
C LYS A 149 5.11 19.60 0.08
N GLU A 150 4.43 18.70 -0.63
CA GLU A 150 5.05 17.55 -1.25
C GLU A 150 6.23 17.94 -2.13
N ARG A 151 7.33 17.26 -1.94
CA ARG A 151 8.58 17.52 -2.66
C ARG A 151 9.40 16.26 -2.85
N MET A 152 10.19 16.23 -3.91
CA MET A 152 11.11 15.18 -4.26
C MET A 152 12.55 15.69 -4.18
N GLU A 153 13.47 14.86 -3.69
CA GLU A 153 14.89 15.12 -3.76
C GLU A 153 15.45 14.73 -5.13
N LEU A 154 15.89 15.69 -5.92
CA LEU A 154 16.37 15.45 -7.30
C LEU A 154 17.59 14.54 -7.37
N GLY A 155 18.47 14.58 -6.38
CA GLY A 155 19.64 13.68 -6.31
C GLY A 155 19.25 12.21 -6.16
N SER A 156 18.16 11.92 -5.50
CA SER A 156 17.64 10.56 -5.36
C SER A 156 17.03 10.01 -6.66
N GLU A 157 16.43 10.88 -7.46
CA GLU A 157 15.91 10.53 -8.80
C GLU A 157 17.07 10.16 -9.74
N GLU A 158 18.15 10.92 -9.75
CA GLU A 158 19.34 10.60 -10.55
C GLU A 158 19.96 9.25 -10.13
N THR A 159 20.00 8.97 -8.84
CA THR A 159 20.45 7.70 -8.29
C THR A 159 19.59 6.54 -8.75
N LEU A 160 18.26 6.71 -8.69
CA LEU A 160 17.29 5.74 -9.19
C LEU A 160 17.46 5.48 -10.69
N HIS A 161 17.65 6.52 -11.48
CA HIS A 161 17.87 6.41 -12.92
C HIS A 161 19.12 5.61 -13.28
N ARG A 162 20.25 5.86 -12.59
CA ARG A 162 21.49 5.07 -12.79
C ARG A 162 21.30 3.61 -12.42
N LEU A 163 20.61 3.35 -11.31
CA LEU A 163 20.28 1.99 -10.88
C LEU A 163 19.48 1.24 -11.94
N LEU A 164 18.41 1.84 -12.45
CA LEU A 164 17.56 1.24 -13.47
C LEU A 164 18.30 0.96 -14.78
N TRP A 165 19.16 1.87 -15.23
CA TRP A 165 19.99 1.66 -16.42
C TRP A 165 20.89 0.45 -16.29
N GLU A 166 21.59 0.30 -15.16
CA GLU A 166 22.49 -0.83 -14.95
C GLU A 166 21.70 -2.15 -14.81
N LEU A 167 20.58 -2.12 -14.10
CA LEU A 167 19.70 -3.28 -13.96
C LEU A 167 19.19 -3.79 -15.31
N LEU A 168 18.70 -2.91 -16.16
CA LEU A 168 18.22 -3.26 -17.51
C LEU A 168 19.35 -3.80 -18.38
N ALA A 169 20.54 -3.23 -18.32
CA ALA A 169 21.70 -3.72 -19.06
C ALA A 169 22.11 -5.13 -18.61
N GLU A 170 22.10 -5.42 -17.31
CA GLU A 170 22.42 -6.77 -16.79
C GLU A 170 21.36 -7.80 -17.21
N ILE A 171 20.08 -7.44 -17.21
CA ILE A 171 18.98 -8.32 -17.63
C ILE A 171 19.10 -8.65 -19.14
N ASP A 172 19.40 -7.66 -19.98
CA ASP A 172 19.58 -7.85 -21.42
C ASP A 172 20.73 -8.80 -21.75
N VAL A 173 21.89 -8.64 -21.08
CA VAL A 173 23.04 -9.55 -21.22
C VAL A 173 22.67 -10.98 -20.82
N CYS A 174 21.97 -11.16 -19.70
CA CYS A 174 21.53 -12.50 -19.26
C CYS A 174 20.57 -13.15 -20.27
N ALA A 175 19.62 -12.39 -20.82
CA ALA A 175 18.67 -12.88 -21.80
C ALA A 175 19.34 -13.34 -23.10
N ARG A 176 20.33 -12.58 -23.61
CA ARG A 176 21.10 -12.93 -24.80
C ARG A 176 21.95 -14.18 -24.59
N SER A 177 22.56 -14.34 -23.40
CA SER A 177 23.36 -15.50 -23.06
C SER A 177 22.54 -16.78 -22.99
N GLN A 178 21.31 -16.72 -22.55
CA GLN A 178 20.40 -17.87 -22.49
C GLN A 178 19.85 -18.28 -23.87
N ASN A 179 19.71 -17.33 -24.78
CA ASN A 179 19.17 -17.57 -26.13
C ASN A 179 20.25 -17.99 -27.15
N GLY A 180 21.52 -18.13 -26.76
CA GLY A 180 22.60 -18.61 -27.63
C GLY A 180 22.94 -17.67 -28.79
N GLN A 181 22.51 -16.42 -28.74
CA GLN A 181 22.88 -15.41 -29.72
C GLN A 181 24.27 -14.86 -29.38
N THR A 182 25.30 -15.49 -29.93
CA THR A 182 26.61 -14.88 -30.06
C THR A 182 26.49 -13.84 -31.19
N ASP A 183 26.75 -12.59 -30.88
CA ASP A 183 26.92 -11.53 -31.87
C ASP A 183 28.01 -11.93 -32.87
N PHE A 184 27.67 -11.95 -34.15
CA PHE A 184 28.59 -11.97 -35.26
C PHE A 184 28.92 -10.53 -35.65
#